data_c588b98b804a4ebe6557d3b2940ff00c
#
_entry.id   c588b98b804a4ebe6557d3b2940ff00c
#
_cell.length_a   1.000
_cell.length_b   1.000
_cell.length_c   1.000
_cell.angle_alpha   90.00
_cell.angle_beta   90.00
_cell.angle_gamma   90.00
#
_symmetry.space_group_name_H-M   'P 1'
#
loop_
_entity.id
_entity.type
_entity.pdbx_description
1 polymer ?
#
loop_
_entity_poly.entity_id
_entity_poly.type
_entity_poly.pdbx_seq_one_letter_code
_entity_poly.pdbx_strand_id
1 'polypeptide(L)'
;PYELAYRNNGTSSPARPHTHNALEIYLTMSDLPDVLLDDTVSSVSKGSLIIIPPHHVHQLFNQKLTIYERYVLNINSDWLYTVLGAGSGLMPYADPAFSPAILRLSPTGLTGLCSQLDHYLQLHPQPSLSAYADFFSLLSILDSRIQHGLQASSTGQRSISQSQKNINEVMAFINRHLTEPLTLESIAAEFY
;
A
#
# COMPACT_ATOMS: atom_id res chain seq x y z
N PRO A 1 8.25 11.76 3.05
CA PRO A 1 7.93 10.68 3.98
C PRO A 1 6.64 9.95 3.60
N TYR A 2 5.57 10.68 3.25
CA TYR A 2 4.30 10.12 2.74
C TYR A 2 3.64 11.08 1.76
N GLU A 3 2.73 10.53 0.95
CA GLU A 3 1.81 11.26 0.08
C GLU A 3 0.40 10.72 0.29
N LEU A 4 -0.55 11.60 0.57
CA LEU A 4 -1.98 11.28 0.56
C LEU A 4 -2.65 12.17 -0.48
N ALA A 5 -3.39 11.57 -1.41
CA ALA A 5 -4.08 12.27 -2.48
C ALA A 5 -5.42 11.61 -2.83
N TYR A 6 -6.41 12.43 -3.17
CA TYR A 6 -7.57 11.97 -3.92
C TYR A 6 -7.27 12.02 -5.41
N ARG A 7 -7.54 10.95 -6.12
CA ARG A 7 -7.28 10.79 -7.55
C ARG A 7 -8.57 10.43 -8.28
N ASN A 8 -8.92 11.22 -9.28
CA ASN A 8 -10.09 11.00 -10.15
C ASN A 8 -9.70 10.97 -11.63
N ASN A 9 -8.60 10.34 -11.95
CA ASN A 9 -8.06 10.32 -13.29
C ASN A 9 -8.17 8.94 -13.92
N GLY A 10 -8.74 8.90 -15.13
CA GLY A 10 -8.40 7.89 -16.11
C GLY A 10 -7.10 8.34 -16.79
N THR A 11 -6.01 7.62 -16.58
CA THR A 11 -4.75 7.98 -17.20
C THR A 11 -4.80 7.77 -18.72
N SER A 12 -4.20 8.67 -19.45
CA SER A 12 -4.01 8.55 -20.91
C SER A 12 -3.05 7.41 -21.30
N SER A 13 -2.38 6.76 -20.36
CA SER A 13 -1.52 5.59 -20.56
C SER A 13 -1.76 4.59 -19.45
N PRO A 14 -1.87 3.28 -19.76
CA PRO A 14 -1.89 2.25 -18.73
C PRO A 14 -0.56 2.30 -17.98
N ALA A 15 -0.64 2.29 -16.65
CA ALA A 15 0.55 2.13 -15.82
C ALA A 15 1.24 0.81 -16.18
N ARG A 16 2.57 0.80 -16.23
CA ARG A 16 3.33 -0.45 -16.37
C ARG A 16 3.41 -1.17 -15.03
N PRO A 17 3.62 -2.49 -15.00
CA PRO A 17 3.98 -3.17 -13.77
C PRO A 17 5.16 -2.48 -13.12
N HIS A 18 5.08 -2.18 -11.85
CA HIS A 18 6.14 -1.50 -11.10
C HIS A 18 6.14 -1.92 -9.64
N THR A 19 7.19 -1.54 -8.94
CA THR A 19 7.37 -1.75 -7.51
C THR A 19 8.08 -0.54 -6.90
N HIS A 20 7.93 -0.32 -5.61
CA HIS A 20 8.58 0.76 -4.89
C HIS A 20 8.77 0.42 -3.40
N ASN A 21 9.65 1.15 -2.71
CA ASN A 21 9.88 1.01 -1.27
C ASN A 21 8.88 1.87 -0.48
N ALA A 22 7.59 1.56 -0.62
CA ALA A 22 6.55 2.20 0.15
C ALA A 22 5.40 1.23 0.43
N LEU A 23 4.77 1.38 1.60
CA LEU A 23 3.44 0.85 1.83
C LEU A 23 2.45 1.72 1.06
N GLU A 24 1.73 1.13 0.12
CA GLU A 24 0.68 1.82 -0.63
C GLU A 24 -0.69 1.31 -0.23
N ILE A 25 -1.60 2.25 0.04
CA ILE A 25 -2.97 1.93 0.42
C ILE A 25 -3.92 2.70 -0.50
N TYR A 26 -4.84 1.99 -1.18
CA TYR A 26 -5.93 2.59 -1.93
C TYR A 26 -7.25 2.43 -1.19
N LEU A 27 -8.05 3.48 -1.13
CA LEU A 27 -9.47 3.40 -0.83
C LEU A 27 -10.26 3.72 -2.10
N THR A 28 -11.03 2.75 -2.62
CA THR A 28 -11.72 2.87 -3.90
C THR A 28 -13.07 3.56 -3.75
N MET A 29 -13.29 4.63 -4.50
CA MET A 29 -14.52 5.42 -4.50
C MET A 29 -15.43 5.12 -5.70
N SER A 30 -14.88 4.42 -6.69
CA SER A 30 -15.59 3.79 -7.80
C SER A 30 -15.07 2.38 -8.01
N ASP A 31 -15.68 1.61 -8.89
CA ASP A 31 -15.06 0.38 -9.37
C ASP A 31 -13.75 0.72 -10.07
N LEU A 32 -12.70 -0.03 -9.78
CA LEU A 32 -11.40 0.12 -10.42
C LEU A 32 -11.31 -0.75 -11.68
N PRO A 33 -10.41 -0.40 -12.61
CA PRO A 33 -9.89 -1.37 -13.57
C PRO A 33 -9.31 -2.58 -12.85
N ASP A 34 -9.15 -3.69 -13.55
CA ASP A 34 -8.48 -4.85 -12.98
C ASP A 34 -7.09 -4.47 -12.44
N VAL A 35 -6.74 -5.04 -11.30
CA VAL A 35 -5.50 -4.76 -10.57
C VAL A 35 -4.64 -6.01 -10.57
N LEU A 36 -3.40 -5.88 -11.04
CA LEU A 36 -2.36 -6.87 -10.81
C LEU A 36 -1.75 -6.64 -9.43
N LEU A 37 -1.70 -7.68 -8.64
CA LEU A 37 -0.95 -7.75 -7.38
C LEU A 37 -0.07 -9.01 -7.44
N ASP A 38 1.22 -8.83 -7.58
CA ASP A 38 2.22 -9.87 -7.87
C ASP A 38 1.87 -10.68 -9.14
N ASP A 39 1.36 -11.89 -8.98
CA ASP A 39 0.96 -12.81 -10.05
C ASP A 39 -0.56 -12.92 -10.24
N THR A 40 -1.33 -12.15 -9.47
CA THR A 40 -2.80 -12.28 -9.41
C THR A 40 -3.47 -11.03 -9.95
N VAL A 41 -4.36 -11.22 -10.93
CA VAL A 41 -5.25 -10.17 -11.42
C VAL A 41 -6.60 -10.26 -10.72
N SER A 42 -7.07 -9.15 -10.17
CA SER A 42 -8.32 -9.06 -9.42
C SER A 42 -9.17 -7.88 -9.87
N SER A 43 -10.48 -8.09 -9.97
CA SER A 43 -11.45 -7.00 -10.12
C SER A 43 -11.74 -6.38 -8.76
N VAL A 44 -11.74 -5.05 -8.69
CA VAL A 44 -11.90 -4.31 -7.44
C VAL A 44 -13.09 -3.38 -7.52
N SER A 45 -14.07 -3.60 -6.66
CA SER A 45 -15.27 -2.77 -6.60
C SER A 45 -15.11 -1.58 -5.66
N LYS A 46 -15.94 -0.55 -5.85
CA LYS A 46 -16.09 0.59 -4.93
C LYS A 46 -16.17 0.14 -3.47
N GLY A 47 -15.51 0.85 -2.57
CA GLY A 47 -15.49 0.57 -1.13
C GLY A 47 -14.53 -0.55 -0.73
N SER A 48 -13.54 -0.82 -1.56
CA SER A 48 -12.43 -1.72 -1.22
C SER A 48 -11.24 -0.93 -0.70
N LEU A 49 -10.54 -1.51 0.25
CA LEU A 49 -9.24 -1.07 0.73
C LEU A 49 -8.19 -2.04 0.18
N ILE A 50 -7.27 -1.54 -0.65
CA ILE A 50 -6.17 -2.33 -1.20
C ILE A 50 -4.93 -1.99 -0.41
N ILE A 51 -4.22 -2.99 0.09
CA ILE A 51 -2.96 -2.85 0.81
C ILE A 51 -1.87 -3.50 -0.05
N ILE A 52 -0.86 -2.72 -0.41
CA ILE A 52 0.26 -3.14 -1.24
C ILE A 52 1.54 -2.89 -0.42
N PRO A 53 2.16 -3.95 0.11
CA PRO A 53 3.41 -3.82 0.85
C PRO A 53 4.57 -3.37 -0.04
N PRO A 54 5.68 -2.92 0.54
CA PRO A 54 6.88 -2.58 -0.22
C PRO A 54 7.35 -3.72 -1.12
N HIS A 55 7.88 -3.37 -2.28
CA HIS A 55 8.50 -4.27 -3.25
C HIS A 55 7.57 -5.27 -3.95
N HIS A 56 6.27 -5.26 -3.66
CA HIS A 56 5.29 -6.05 -4.41
C HIS A 56 5.01 -5.44 -5.77
N VAL A 57 5.01 -6.28 -6.81
CA VAL A 57 4.69 -5.84 -8.18
C VAL A 57 3.20 -5.54 -8.27
N HIS A 58 2.85 -4.38 -8.79
CA HIS A 58 1.45 -4.02 -8.97
C HIS A 58 1.21 -3.16 -10.21
N GLN A 59 -0.02 -3.20 -10.71
CA GLN A 59 -0.46 -2.44 -11.88
C GLN A 59 -1.98 -2.28 -11.89
N LEU A 60 -2.47 -1.12 -12.31
CA LEU A 60 -3.87 -0.90 -12.68
C LEU A 60 -4.01 -1.05 -14.21
N PHE A 61 -4.83 -2.02 -14.68
CA PHE A 61 -5.05 -2.28 -16.10
C PHE A 61 -6.13 -1.37 -16.70
N ASN A 62 -5.90 -0.08 -16.79
CA ASN A 62 -6.88 0.85 -17.36
C ASN A 62 -6.85 0.87 -18.91
N GLN A 63 -7.07 -0.26 -19.53
CA GLN A 63 -7.08 -0.36 -21.01
C GLN A 63 -8.23 0.42 -21.66
N LYS A 64 -9.35 0.59 -20.94
CA LYS A 64 -10.54 1.29 -21.46
C LYS A 64 -10.49 2.80 -21.21
N LEU A 65 -9.43 3.31 -20.59
CA LEU A 65 -9.26 4.72 -20.22
C LEU A 65 -10.48 5.27 -19.44
N THR A 66 -11.10 4.43 -18.62
CA THR A 66 -12.23 4.83 -17.78
C THR A 66 -11.76 5.72 -16.64
N ILE A 67 -12.56 6.71 -16.30
CA ILE A 67 -12.35 7.51 -15.10
C ILE A 67 -12.70 6.65 -13.89
N TYR A 68 -11.81 6.63 -12.91
CA TYR A 68 -12.03 5.95 -11.64
C TYR A 68 -11.49 6.81 -10.49
N GLU A 69 -12.12 6.65 -9.34
CA GLU A 69 -11.90 7.51 -8.18
C GLU A 69 -11.34 6.71 -7.02
N ARG A 70 -10.32 7.25 -6.38
CA ARG A 70 -9.69 6.63 -5.22
C ARG A 70 -8.91 7.62 -4.37
N TYR A 71 -8.77 7.35 -3.09
CA TYR A 71 -7.68 7.90 -2.29
C TYR A 71 -6.47 6.98 -2.45
N VAL A 72 -5.30 7.61 -2.51
CA VAL A 72 -4.00 6.94 -2.58
C VAL A 72 -3.16 7.45 -1.43
N LEU A 73 -2.70 6.55 -0.60
CA LEU A 73 -1.75 6.81 0.46
C LEU A 73 -0.48 6.02 0.20
N ASN A 74 0.61 6.72 -0.06
CA ASN A 74 1.95 6.16 -0.17
C ASN A 74 2.77 6.57 1.04
N ILE A 75 3.35 5.61 1.76
CA ILE A 75 4.20 5.85 2.93
C ILE A 75 5.54 5.18 2.69
N ASN A 76 6.62 5.98 2.65
CA ASN A 76 7.96 5.43 2.56
C ASN A 76 8.23 4.50 3.76
N SER A 77 8.66 3.27 3.50
CA SER A 77 8.79 2.23 4.52
C SER A 77 9.88 2.51 5.53
N ASP A 78 11.02 3.07 5.10
CA ASP A 78 12.11 3.41 6.00
C ASP A 78 11.72 4.54 6.95
N TRP A 79 10.97 5.53 6.43
CA TRP A 79 10.42 6.60 7.27
C TRP A 79 9.42 6.04 8.29
N LEU A 80 8.50 5.18 7.84
CA LEU A 80 7.49 4.58 8.71
C LEU A 80 8.16 3.77 9.83
N TYR A 81 9.18 2.96 9.48
CA TYR A 81 9.97 2.20 10.43
C TYR A 81 10.68 3.10 11.45
N THR A 82 11.30 4.20 10.97
CA THR A 82 12.02 5.15 11.83
C THR A 82 11.11 5.80 12.85
N VAL A 83 9.87 6.11 12.47
CA VAL A 83 8.94 6.86 13.33
C VAL A 83 8.15 5.96 14.27
N LEU A 84 7.71 4.79 13.81
CA LEU A 84 6.84 3.90 14.59
C LEU A 84 7.59 2.75 15.27
N GLY A 85 8.76 2.37 14.77
CA GLY A 85 9.48 1.18 15.23
C GLY A 85 8.82 -0.14 14.78
N ALA A 86 9.54 -1.25 14.92
CA ALA A 86 9.20 -2.55 14.31
C ALA A 86 7.91 -3.20 14.83
N GLY A 87 7.40 -2.78 15.97
CA GLY A 87 6.30 -3.52 16.66
C GLY A 87 4.96 -2.80 16.66
N SER A 88 4.78 -1.70 15.94
CA SER A 88 3.59 -0.86 16.06
C SER A 88 2.73 -0.80 14.81
N GLY A 89 1.41 -0.82 15.00
CA GLY A 89 0.37 -0.42 14.04
C GLY A 89 0.55 -1.00 12.65
N LEU A 90 0.75 -0.15 11.66
CA LEU A 90 0.86 -0.53 10.25
C LEU A 90 2.16 -1.27 9.87
N MET A 91 3.11 -1.43 10.78
CA MET A 91 4.39 -2.09 10.47
C MET A 91 4.26 -3.51 9.91
N PRO A 92 3.32 -4.37 10.39
CA PRO A 92 3.12 -5.68 9.77
C PRO A 92 2.78 -5.60 8.28
N TYR A 93 2.06 -4.55 7.85
CA TYR A 93 1.67 -4.36 6.44
C TYR A 93 2.75 -3.70 5.59
N ALA A 94 3.73 -3.07 6.24
CA ALA A 94 4.92 -2.52 5.60
C ALA A 94 6.07 -3.53 5.51
N ASP A 95 5.89 -4.75 6.00
CA ASP A 95 6.82 -5.85 5.84
C ASP A 95 6.68 -6.43 4.42
N PRO A 96 7.77 -6.53 3.64
CA PRO A 96 7.73 -7.20 2.34
C PRO A 96 7.25 -8.67 2.38
N ALA A 97 7.27 -9.31 3.53
CA ALA A 97 6.72 -10.65 3.71
C ALA A 97 5.19 -10.69 3.85
N PHE A 98 4.52 -9.55 4.01
CA PHE A 98 3.06 -9.47 4.04
C PHE A 98 2.51 -9.57 2.60
N SER A 99 1.48 -10.39 2.39
CA SER A 99 0.83 -10.50 1.06
C SER A 99 -0.04 -9.28 0.78
N PRO A 100 -0.04 -8.73 -0.45
CA PRO A 100 -1.03 -7.74 -0.86
C PRO A 100 -2.44 -8.22 -0.55
N ALA A 101 -3.31 -7.30 -0.09
CA ALA A 101 -4.66 -7.64 0.33
C ALA A 101 -5.69 -6.68 -0.25
N ILE A 102 -6.88 -7.22 -0.57
CA ILE A 102 -8.06 -6.43 -0.95
C ILE A 102 -9.14 -6.73 0.09
N LEU A 103 -9.52 -5.70 0.85
CA LEU A 103 -10.49 -5.79 1.93
C LEU A 103 -11.75 -5.02 1.55
N ARG A 104 -12.91 -5.59 1.83
CA ARG A 104 -14.20 -4.91 1.62
C ARG A 104 -14.60 -4.16 2.88
N LEU A 105 -14.84 -2.87 2.75
CA LEU A 105 -15.37 -2.06 3.87
C LEU A 105 -16.90 -2.16 3.92
N SER A 106 -17.46 -2.06 5.13
CA SER A 106 -18.89 -1.81 5.29
C SER A 106 -19.25 -0.40 4.79
N PRO A 107 -20.49 -0.12 4.40
CA PRO A 107 -20.91 1.22 3.97
C PRO A 107 -20.59 2.31 5.00
N THR A 108 -20.82 2.04 6.27
CA THR A 108 -20.48 2.98 7.38
C THR A 108 -18.98 3.14 7.56
N GLY A 109 -18.21 2.05 7.39
CA GLY A 109 -16.75 2.07 7.41
C GLY A 109 -16.17 2.91 6.28
N LEU A 110 -16.70 2.77 5.08
CA LEU A 110 -16.33 3.57 3.92
C LEU A 110 -16.60 5.05 4.15
N THR A 111 -17.85 5.42 4.51
CA THR A 111 -18.23 6.83 4.74
C THR A 111 -17.39 7.46 5.83
N GLY A 112 -17.16 6.75 6.94
CA GLY A 112 -16.35 7.26 8.04
C GLY A 112 -14.90 7.50 7.64
N LEU A 113 -14.29 6.58 6.89
CA LEU A 113 -12.91 6.74 6.44
C LEU A 113 -12.78 7.85 5.40
N CYS A 114 -13.71 7.96 4.45
CA CYS A 114 -13.72 9.07 3.48
C CYS A 114 -13.77 10.43 4.17
N SER A 115 -14.67 10.59 5.17
CA SER A 115 -14.79 11.83 5.92
C SER A 115 -13.48 12.23 6.61
N GLN A 116 -12.74 11.27 7.16
CA GLN A 116 -11.44 11.52 7.79
C GLN A 116 -10.37 11.91 6.75
N LEU A 117 -10.33 11.23 5.61
CA LEU A 117 -9.40 11.53 4.52
C LEU A 117 -9.65 12.91 3.91
N ASP A 118 -10.92 13.25 3.65
CA ASP A 118 -11.31 14.57 3.16
C ASP A 118 -10.96 15.67 4.14
N HIS A 119 -11.27 15.47 5.41
CA HIS A 119 -10.95 16.41 6.47
C HIS A 119 -9.44 16.67 6.54
N TYR A 120 -8.63 15.61 6.51
CA TYR A 120 -7.18 15.72 6.50
C TYR A 120 -6.68 16.54 5.28
N LEU A 121 -7.14 16.22 4.07
CA LEU A 121 -6.73 16.88 2.84
C LEU A 121 -7.13 18.36 2.81
N GLN A 122 -8.28 18.72 3.39
CA GLN A 122 -8.75 20.11 3.48
C GLN A 122 -7.94 20.94 4.48
N LEU A 123 -7.59 20.37 5.64
CA LEU A 123 -6.88 21.09 6.70
C LEU A 123 -5.37 21.20 6.44
N HIS A 124 -4.80 20.26 5.72
CA HIS A 124 -3.35 20.14 5.59
C HIS A 124 -2.87 20.18 4.14
N PRO A 125 -3.06 21.31 3.42
CA PRO A 125 -2.54 21.47 2.05
C PRO A 125 -1.00 21.52 2.03
N GLN A 126 -0.36 21.76 3.18
CA GLN A 126 1.09 21.82 3.33
C GLN A 126 1.54 21.05 4.58
N PRO A 127 2.74 20.45 4.56
CA PRO A 127 3.31 19.79 5.74
C PRO A 127 3.46 20.75 6.93
N SER A 128 3.04 20.31 8.11
CA SER A 128 3.15 21.04 9.38
C SER A 128 3.19 20.05 10.53
N LEU A 129 3.53 20.51 11.73
CA LEU A 129 3.52 19.65 12.93
C LEU A 129 2.10 19.12 13.21
N SER A 130 1.06 19.97 13.03
CA SER A 130 -0.34 19.52 13.16
C SER A 130 -0.71 18.50 12.09
N ALA A 131 -0.24 18.66 10.84
CA ALA A 131 -0.46 17.69 9.80
C ALA A 131 0.12 16.32 10.17
N TYR A 132 1.30 16.25 10.76
CA TYR A 132 1.85 14.98 11.24
C TYR A 132 1.02 14.37 12.37
N ALA A 133 0.58 15.16 13.35
CA ALA A 133 -0.24 14.68 14.45
C ALA A 133 -1.58 14.08 13.95
N ASP A 134 -2.26 14.78 13.04
CA ASP A 134 -3.51 14.30 12.45
C ASP A 134 -3.27 13.11 11.51
N PHE A 135 -2.12 13.07 10.83
CA PHE A 135 -1.72 11.92 10.02
C PHE A 135 -1.54 10.65 10.86
N PHE A 136 -0.90 10.73 12.03
CA PHE A 136 -0.80 9.57 12.93
C PHE A 136 -2.14 9.11 13.46
N SER A 137 -3.07 10.04 13.73
CA SER A 137 -4.44 9.69 14.08
C SER A 137 -5.14 8.95 12.94
N LEU A 138 -4.96 9.40 11.70
CA LEU A 138 -5.46 8.73 10.50
C LEU A 138 -4.87 7.34 10.32
N LEU A 139 -3.55 7.17 10.53
CA LEU A 139 -2.89 5.85 10.48
C LEU A 139 -3.47 4.87 11.51
N SER A 140 -3.80 5.34 12.72
CA SER A 140 -4.44 4.52 13.74
C SER A 140 -5.84 4.04 13.31
N ILE A 141 -6.60 4.90 12.65
CA ILE A 141 -7.92 4.53 12.10
C ILE A 141 -7.76 3.51 10.98
N LEU A 142 -6.80 3.72 10.06
CA LEU A 142 -6.51 2.79 8.98
C LEU A 142 -6.10 1.42 9.51
N ASP A 143 -5.18 1.36 10.48
CA ASP A 143 -4.76 0.12 11.12
C ASP A 143 -5.95 -0.66 11.68
N SER A 144 -6.81 0.00 12.45
CA SER A 144 -8.03 -0.60 12.98
C SER A 144 -8.93 -1.18 11.87
N ARG A 145 -9.10 -0.45 10.76
CA ARG A 145 -9.92 -0.92 9.62
C ARG A 145 -9.31 -2.12 8.92
N ILE A 146 -7.98 -2.12 8.74
CA ILE A 146 -7.26 -3.25 8.14
C ILE A 146 -7.39 -4.48 9.02
N GLN A 147 -7.13 -4.36 10.32
CA GLN A 147 -7.25 -5.48 11.25
C GLN A 147 -8.65 -6.11 11.24
N HIS A 148 -9.70 -5.28 11.31
CA HIS A 148 -11.08 -5.77 11.21
C HIS A 148 -11.37 -6.45 9.87
N GLY A 149 -10.89 -5.88 8.76
CA GLY A 149 -11.07 -6.46 7.43
C GLY A 149 -10.37 -7.82 7.29
N LEU A 150 -9.14 -7.94 7.78
CA LEU A 150 -8.38 -9.19 7.76
C LEU A 150 -9.04 -10.29 8.61
N GLN A 151 -9.53 -9.95 9.81
CA GLN A 151 -10.26 -10.89 10.67
C GLN A 151 -11.54 -11.40 9.99
N ALA A 152 -12.29 -10.53 9.30
CA ALA A 152 -13.48 -10.90 8.56
C ALA A 152 -13.17 -11.76 7.31
N SER A 153 -11.98 -11.59 6.73
CA SER A 153 -11.53 -12.28 5.51
C SER A 153 -10.75 -13.57 5.81
N SER A 154 -10.67 -14.02 7.05
CA SER A 154 -9.82 -15.13 7.55
C SER A 154 -10.01 -16.49 6.87
N THR A 155 -10.85 -16.58 5.85
CA THR A 155 -11.04 -17.76 4.99
C THR A 155 -10.24 -17.73 3.68
N GLY A 156 -9.40 -16.70 3.43
CA GLY A 156 -8.80 -16.49 2.11
C GLY A 156 -7.40 -15.89 2.04
N GLN A 157 -6.62 -15.85 3.12
CA GLN A 157 -5.22 -15.43 3.01
C GLN A 157 -4.46 -16.40 2.11
N ARG A 158 -4.13 -15.96 0.88
CA ARG A 158 -3.16 -16.67 0.04
C ARG A 158 -1.79 -16.50 0.69
N SER A 159 -1.14 -17.60 1.02
CA SER A 159 0.27 -17.58 1.39
C SER A 159 1.09 -17.12 0.17
N ILE A 160 1.94 -16.12 0.35
CA ILE A 160 2.96 -15.77 -0.64
C ILE A 160 3.77 -17.02 -0.94
N SER A 161 4.07 -17.29 -2.23
CA SER A 161 4.97 -18.38 -2.59
C SER A 161 6.36 -18.14 -1.98
N GLN A 162 7.08 -19.21 -1.68
CA GLN A 162 8.45 -19.09 -1.15
C GLN A 162 9.34 -18.29 -2.10
N SER A 163 9.17 -18.46 -3.41
CA SER A 163 9.91 -17.71 -4.42
C SER A 163 9.65 -16.21 -4.34
N GLN A 164 8.39 -15.80 -4.13
CA GLN A 164 8.04 -14.39 -3.99
C GLN A 164 8.63 -13.78 -2.70
N LYS A 165 8.61 -14.53 -1.60
CA LYS A 165 9.27 -14.11 -0.35
C LYS A 165 10.76 -13.87 -0.57
N ASN A 166 11.44 -14.80 -1.20
CA ASN A 166 12.87 -14.67 -1.48
C ASN A 166 13.17 -13.43 -2.35
N ILE A 167 12.38 -13.19 -3.41
CA ILE A 167 12.52 -12.01 -4.26
C ILE A 167 12.32 -10.72 -3.44
N ASN A 168 11.29 -10.65 -2.61
CA ASN A 168 11.01 -9.47 -1.80
C ASN A 168 12.12 -9.20 -0.77
N GLU A 169 12.68 -10.25 -0.16
CA GLU A 169 13.82 -10.14 0.75
C GLU A 169 15.08 -9.62 0.04
N VAL A 170 15.38 -10.12 -1.16
CA VAL A 170 16.48 -9.63 -1.99
C VAL A 170 16.27 -8.15 -2.36
N MET A 171 15.08 -7.79 -2.79
CA MET A 171 14.73 -6.38 -3.10
C MET A 171 14.90 -5.47 -1.89
N ALA A 172 14.43 -5.89 -0.72
CA ALA A 172 14.59 -5.14 0.52
C ALA A 172 16.07 -5.00 0.92
N PHE A 173 16.87 -6.05 0.74
CA PHE A 173 18.33 -5.99 0.97
C PHE A 173 18.99 -4.97 0.04
N ILE A 174 18.76 -5.07 -1.27
CA ILE A 174 19.32 -4.13 -2.25
C ILE A 174 18.96 -2.69 -1.88
N ASN A 175 17.71 -2.40 -1.54
CA ASN A 175 17.27 -1.06 -1.20
C ASN A 175 17.92 -0.50 0.08
N ARG A 176 18.21 -1.35 1.06
CA ARG A 176 18.92 -0.94 2.29
C ARG A 176 20.41 -0.64 2.06
N HIS A 177 20.99 -1.23 1.02
CA HIS A 177 22.42 -1.16 0.72
C HIS A 177 22.77 -0.38 -0.56
N LEU A 178 21.83 0.45 -1.09
CA LEU A 178 22.01 1.22 -2.33
C LEU A 178 23.24 2.14 -2.35
N THR A 179 23.74 2.53 -1.17
CA THR A 179 24.94 3.40 -1.03
C THR A 179 26.25 2.60 -0.96
N GLU A 180 26.18 1.28 -0.96
CA GLU A 180 27.31 0.38 -0.86
C GLU A 180 27.61 -0.27 -2.23
N PRO A 181 28.85 -0.75 -2.48
CA PRO A 181 29.15 -1.50 -3.69
C PRO A 181 28.42 -2.85 -3.68
N LEU A 182 27.29 -2.93 -4.35
CA LEU A 182 26.54 -4.18 -4.50
C LEU A 182 27.02 -4.94 -5.76
N THR A 183 27.32 -6.21 -5.59
CA THR A 183 27.59 -7.14 -6.69
C THR A 183 26.64 -8.34 -6.62
N LEU A 184 26.49 -9.07 -7.71
CA LEU A 184 25.70 -10.31 -7.70
C LEU A 184 26.23 -11.32 -6.68
N GLU A 185 27.55 -11.38 -6.53
CA GLU A 185 28.22 -12.27 -5.57
C GLU A 185 27.90 -11.88 -4.12
N SER A 186 27.90 -10.57 -3.80
CA SER A 186 27.57 -10.10 -2.44
C SER A 186 26.09 -10.36 -2.09
N ILE A 187 25.19 -10.17 -3.06
CA ILE A 187 23.77 -10.48 -2.88
C ILE A 187 23.58 -12.00 -2.73
N ALA A 188 24.22 -12.80 -3.60
CA ALA A 188 24.12 -14.26 -3.52
C ALA A 188 24.66 -14.79 -2.18
N ALA A 189 25.75 -14.25 -1.66
CA ALA A 189 26.32 -14.67 -0.38
C ALA A 189 25.42 -14.40 0.82
N GLU A 190 24.51 -13.42 0.74
CA GLU A 190 23.54 -13.13 1.81
C GLU A 190 22.36 -14.11 1.82
N PHE A 191 21.96 -14.63 0.65
CA PHE A 191 20.72 -15.40 0.51
C PHE A 191 20.92 -16.88 0.17
N TYR A 192 22.16 -17.32 -0.12
CA TYR A 192 22.52 -18.67 -0.54
C TYR A 192 23.84 -19.13 0.09
#